data_cddc35517052153550a9469f528fe26a
#
_entry.id   cddc35517052153550a9469f528fe26a
#
_cell.length_a   1.000
_cell.length_b   1.000
_cell.length_c   1.000
_cell.angle_alpha   90.00
_cell.angle_beta   90.00
_cell.angle_gamma   90.00
#
_symmetry.space_group_name_H-M   'P 1'
#
loop_
_entity.id
_entity.type
_entity.pdbx_description
1 polymer ?
#
loop_
_entity_poly.entity_id
_entity_poly.type
_entity_poly.pdbx_seq_one_letter_code
_entity_poly.pdbx_strand_id
1 'polypeptide(L)'
;MSYSIHQLNNKFNRSDNDLKTMKVVYATISSSFKGPLETSDFQHLEMQHYEDYTASTQFFYLTAENGDIVSVVEIVPRQGLHQGTLNLLLTMVFTNPDYRKRGLVAKLINWVINFYETGTTDFDGAIKLADCFEMDQCREYISLILPEEIVKSEKIHWTLYSIVGEYYARFGFNPCNDTEWIELCADNFDVDFELKEDTEKLLTMDNIPTYFTAQKYNLPHIEDERFNNCALEEATFPGFVQRYQSYLNLNGLKEEFSEHGKYCGFLISGELDASQKTIAFICPFFFMNRIVIPRVYTNVRDKNIFKHHWERISKFAAWYAKQVWATIPNLSDYEDADKVLMVTSSDFVSETLTRQEFADVITSTGGWENRGQGIVLPMIRDWKLSRKPPSRLAHSGYWSFM
;
A
#
# COMPACT_ATOMS: atom_id res chain seq x y z
N MET A 1 9.42 -13.88 31.88
CA MET A 1 9.16 -14.37 30.53
C MET A 1 10.30 -13.90 29.67
N SER A 2 11.04 -14.81 29.09
CA SER A 2 12.02 -14.49 28.05
C SER A 2 11.33 -14.51 26.68
N TYR A 3 11.88 -13.74 25.74
CA TYR A 3 11.41 -13.67 24.36
C TYR A 3 12.60 -13.94 23.44
N SER A 4 12.31 -14.45 22.26
CA SER A 4 13.31 -14.62 21.21
C SER A 4 12.89 -13.85 19.97
N ILE A 5 13.84 -13.14 19.35
CA ILE A 5 13.63 -12.50 18.06
C ILE A 5 14.09 -13.42 16.95
N HIS A 6 13.30 -13.49 15.91
CA HIS A 6 13.53 -14.26 14.71
C HIS A 6 13.38 -13.39 13.49
N GLN A 7 14.05 -13.77 12.43
CA GLN A 7 13.91 -13.19 11.11
C GLN A 7 13.53 -14.27 10.11
N LEU A 8 12.50 -14.00 9.30
CA LEU A 8 12.16 -14.80 8.13
C LEU A 8 12.60 -14.06 6.88
N ASN A 9 13.37 -14.72 6.09
CA ASN A 9 13.75 -14.25 4.78
C ASN A 9 12.72 -14.59 3.73
N ASN A 10 12.84 -13.83 2.65
CA ASN A 10 12.05 -13.97 1.47
C ASN A 10 12.32 -15.24 0.65
N LYS A 11 11.71 -15.33 -0.52
CA LYS A 11 11.56 -16.52 -1.39
C LYS A 11 12.83 -17.23 -1.83
N PHE A 12 14.01 -16.62 -1.74
CA PHE A 12 15.20 -17.13 -2.42
C PHE A 12 15.92 -18.27 -1.69
N ASN A 13 15.77 -18.40 -0.36
CA ASN A 13 16.45 -19.45 0.44
C ASN A 13 15.52 -20.03 1.51
N ARG A 14 14.25 -20.28 1.16
CA ARG A 14 13.28 -20.81 2.13
C ARG A 14 13.41 -22.33 2.30
N SER A 15 13.45 -22.74 3.53
CA SER A 15 13.16 -24.13 3.91
C SER A 15 11.65 -24.36 4.00
N ASP A 16 11.22 -25.61 3.94
CA ASP A 16 9.82 -25.97 4.23
C ASP A 16 9.37 -25.50 5.61
N ASN A 17 10.32 -25.35 6.55
CA ASN A 17 10.03 -24.84 7.89
C ASN A 17 9.71 -23.34 7.86
N ASP A 18 10.41 -22.55 7.04
CA ASP A 18 10.15 -21.13 6.88
C ASP A 18 8.75 -20.89 6.30
N LEU A 19 8.34 -21.68 5.31
CA LEU A 19 6.99 -21.63 4.74
C LEU A 19 5.92 -21.97 5.79
N LYS A 20 6.16 -22.96 6.65
CA LYS A 20 5.23 -23.27 7.76
C LYS A 20 5.16 -22.11 8.75
N THR A 21 6.30 -21.55 9.11
CA THR A 21 6.37 -20.41 10.03
C THR A 21 5.68 -19.19 9.45
N MET A 22 5.86 -18.87 8.16
CA MET A 22 5.14 -17.80 7.50
C MET A 22 3.63 -17.98 7.55
N LYS A 23 3.13 -19.18 7.29
CA LYS A 23 1.70 -19.47 7.43
C LYS A 23 1.20 -19.16 8.85
N VAL A 24 1.96 -19.51 9.87
CA VAL A 24 1.61 -19.19 11.27
C VAL A 24 1.66 -17.68 11.51
N VAL A 25 2.65 -16.95 10.98
CA VAL A 25 2.74 -15.49 11.05
C VAL A 25 1.47 -14.88 10.45
N TYR A 26 1.12 -15.23 9.20
CA TYR A 26 -0.07 -14.68 8.55
C TYR A 26 -1.37 -15.04 9.27
N ALA A 27 -1.52 -16.26 9.76
CA ALA A 27 -2.66 -16.63 10.60
C ALA A 27 -2.74 -15.77 11.86
N THR A 28 -1.61 -15.50 12.50
CA THR A 28 -1.56 -14.69 13.73
C THR A 28 -1.97 -13.23 13.47
N ILE A 29 -1.49 -12.62 12.39
CA ILE A 29 -1.79 -11.22 12.07
C ILE A 29 -3.17 -11.05 11.41
N SER A 30 -3.79 -12.11 10.92
CA SER A 30 -5.07 -12.06 10.20
C SER A 30 -6.17 -11.34 10.98
N SER A 31 -6.19 -11.49 12.31
CA SER A 31 -7.16 -10.81 13.18
C SER A 31 -7.18 -9.28 13.06
N SER A 32 -6.11 -8.68 12.52
CA SER A 32 -6.00 -7.23 12.34
C SER A 32 -5.91 -6.79 10.87
N PHE A 33 -5.57 -7.70 9.96
CA PHE A 33 -5.25 -7.32 8.58
C PHE A 33 -6.09 -8.01 7.50
N LYS A 34 -6.87 -9.03 7.85
CA LYS A 34 -7.64 -9.79 6.86
C LYS A 34 -8.83 -9.03 6.25
N GLY A 35 -9.26 -7.93 6.88
CA GLY A 35 -10.51 -7.27 6.48
C GLY A 35 -11.69 -8.26 6.50
N PRO A 36 -12.55 -8.29 5.46
CA PRO A 36 -13.72 -9.17 5.38
C PRO A 36 -13.37 -10.61 4.96
N LEU A 37 -12.10 -10.91 4.68
CA LEU A 37 -11.70 -12.24 4.24
C LEU A 37 -11.71 -13.26 5.40
N GLU A 38 -11.90 -14.52 5.06
CA GLU A 38 -11.61 -15.59 6.01
C GLU A 38 -10.11 -15.69 6.29
N THR A 39 -9.73 -16.17 7.49
CA THR A 39 -8.32 -16.30 7.85
C THR A 39 -7.53 -17.17 6.87
N SER A 40 -8.12 -18.24 6.38
CA SER A 40 -7.52 -19.15 5.40
C SER A 40 -7.28 -18.46 4.05
N ASP A 41 -8.22 -17.66 3.61
CA ASP A 41 -8.14 -16.93 2.34
C ASP A 41 -7.07 -15.84 2.43
N PHE A 42 -7.10 -15.04 3.50
CA PHE A 42 -6.06 -14.05 3.76
C PHE A 42 -4.67 -14.69 3.79
N GLN A 43 -4.51 -15.79 4.53
CA GLN A 43 -3.24 -16.51 4.62
C GLN A 43 -2.75 -17.01 3.25
N HIS A 44 -3.65 -17.55 2.43
CA HIS A 44 -3.31 -18.00 1.08
C HIS A 44 -2.89 -16.85 0.18
N LEU A 45 -3.65 -15.77 0.17
CA LEU A 45 -3.37 -14.59 -0.66
C LEU A 45 -2.05 -13.91 -0.27
N GLU A 46 -1.76 -13.77 1.04
CA GLU A 46 -0.49 -13.21 1.49
C GLU A 46 0.69 -14.10 1.11
N MET A 47 0.55 -15.42 1.25
CA MET A 47 1.59 -16.35 0.82
C MET A 47 1.85 -16.27 -0.68
N GLN A 48 0.81 -16.18 -1.49
CA GLN A 48 0.93 -16.04 -2.95
C GLN A 48 1.54 -14.68 -3.33
N HIS A 49 1.05 -13.60 -2.75
CA HIS A 49 1.59 -12.26 -2.97
C HIS A 49 3.07 -12.19 -2.62
N TYR A 50 3.45 -12.77 -1.50
CA TYR A 50 4.84 -12.87 -1.08
C TYR A 50 5.70 -13.64 -2.09
N GLU A 51 5.16 -14.67 -2.72
CA GLU A 51 5.87 -15.43 -3.76
C GLU A 51 6.04 -14.64 -5.05
N ASP A 52 5.04 -13.89 -5.42
CA ASP A 52 4.98 -13.25 -6.73
C ASP A 52 5.65 -11.86 -6.77
N TYR A 53 5.50 -11.06 -5.69
CA TYR A 53 5.77 -9.63 -5.76
C TYR A 53 6.77 -9.08 -4.76
N THR A 54 6.95 -9.69 -3.62
CA THR A 54 7.73 -9.14 -2.51
C THR A 54 9.01 -9.90 -2.25
N ALA A 55 9.83 -10.03 -3.30
CA ALA A 55 11.06 -10.80 -3.24
C ALA A 55 12.03 -10.39 -2.11
N SER A 56 11.95 -9.15 -1.65
CA SER A 56 12.83 -8.61 -0.60
C SER A 56 12.19 -8.39 0.75
N THR A 57 10.89 -8.65 0.87
CA THR A 57 10.19 -8.50 2.15
C THR A 57 10.84 -9.34 3.24
N GLN A 58 11.04 -8.74 4.40
CA GLN A 58 11.62 -9.39 5.56
C GLN A 58 10.67 -9.26 6.75
N PHE A 59 10.38 -10.39 7.39
CA PHE A 59 9.63 -10.42 8.63
C PHE A 59 10.55 -10.55 9.82
N PHE A 60 10.29 -9.74 10.84
CA PHE A 60 10.87 -9.87 12.16
C PHE A 60 9.76 -10.17 13.15
N TYR A 61 9.93 -11.19 13.96
CA TYR A 61 8.90 -11.55 14.91
C TYR A 61 9.51 -11.99 16.26
N LEU A 62 8.74 -11.79 17.31
CA LEU A 62 9.08 -12.25 18.65
C LEU A 62 8.27 -13.48 18.99
N THR A 63 8.92 -14.47 19.60
CA THR A 63 8.26 -15.61 20.24
C THR A 63 8.41 -15.55 21.75
N ALA A 64 7.41 -16.05 22.47
CA ALA A 64 7.50 -16.36 23.89
C ALA A 64 8.12 -17.75 24.11
N GLU A 65 8.43 -18.09 25.37
CA GLU A 65 9.00 -19.40 25.73
C GLU A 65 8.14 -20.61 25.34
N ASN A 66 6.83 -20.42 25.25
CA ASN A 66 5.88 -21.45 24.82
C ASN A 66 5.77 -21.58 23.28
N GLY A 67 6.54 -20.79 22.53
CA GLY A 67 6.56 -20.80 21.07
C GLY A 67 5.51 -19.91 20.41
N ASP A 68 4.65 -19.21 21.18
CA ASP A 68 3.67 -18.28 20.60
C ASP A 68 4.36 -17.12 19.92
N ILE A 69 3.89 -16.75 18.71
CA ILE A 69 4.26 -15.51 18.06
C ILE A 69 3.52 -14.37 18.76
N VAL A 70 4.29 -13.48 19.37
CA VAL A 70 3.74 -12.42 20.23
C VAL A 70 3.77 -11.03 19.61
N SER A 71 4.69 -10.79 18.66
CA SER A 71 4.76 -9.53 17.93
C SER A 71 5.42 -9.75 16.57
N VAL A 72 4.98 -8.99 15.57
CA VAL A 72 5.46 -9.08 14.18
C VAL A 72 5.67 -7.68 13.63
N VAL A 73 6.68 -7.51 12.81
CA VAL A 73 6.86 -6.37 11.89
C VAL A 73 7.39 -6.88 10.56
N GLU A 74 6.95 -6.24 9.49
CA GLU A 74 7.41 -6.51 8.14
C GLU A 74 8.15 -5.28 7.62
N ILE A 75 9.24 -5.51 6.90
CA ILE A 75 10.04 -4.47 6.23
C ILE A 75 10.05 -4.78 4.74
N VAL A 76 9.62 -3.80 3.95
CA VAL A 76 9.66 -3.88 2.48
C VAL A 76 10.69 -2.86 1.97
N PRO A 77 11.89 -3.32 1.57
CA PRO A 77 12.88 -2.46 0.94
C PRO A 77 12.44 -2.01 -0.44
N ARG A 78 12.60 -0.72 -0.70
CA ARG A 78 12.24 -0.08 -1.97
C ARG A 78 13.32 0.91 -2.39
N GLN A 79 13.40 1.19 -3.67
CA GLN A 79 14.23 2.27 -4.19
C GLN A 79 13.55 3.62 -3.90
N GLY A 80 14.27 4.57 -3.30
CA GLY A 80 13.81 5.94 -3.19
C GLY A 80 13.86 6.68 -4.54
N LEU A 81 13.09 7.75 -4.69
CA LEU A 81 13.09 8.59 -5.90
C LEU A 81 14.47 9.21 -6.18
N HIS A 82 15.20 9.56 -5.13
CA HIS A 82 16.54 10.11 -5.26
C HIS A 82 17.59 9.01 -5.34
N GLN A 83 18.51 9.15 -6.29
CA GLN A 83 19.59 8.17 -6.49
C GLN A 83 20.38 7.93 -5.20
N GLY A 84 20.72 6.70 -4.96
CA GLY A 84 21.50 6.29 -3.79
C GLY A 84 20.74 6.35 -2.47
N THR A 85 19.40 6.31 -2.48
CA THR A 85 18.59 6.28 -1.26
C THR A 85 17.80 4.97 -1.17
N LEU A 86 17.97 4.26 -0.05
CA LEU A 86 17.16 3.11 0.31
C LEU A 86 15.91 3.57 1.05
N ASN A 87 14.75 3.19 0.57
CA ASN A 87 13.48 3.38 1.28
C ASN A 87 13.04 2.08 1.94
N LEU A 88 12.77 2.11 3.23
CA LEU A 88 12.28 0.98 4.00
C LEU A 88 10.85 1.24 4.46
N LEU A 89 9.89 0.52 3.90
CA LEU A 89 8.50 0.57 4.35
C LEU A 89 8.33 -0.36 5.55
N LEU A 90 7.96 0.21 6.70
CA LEU A 90 7.57 -0.53 7.89
C LEU A 90 6.07 -0.82 7.82
N THR A 91 5.71 -2.08 7.78
CA THR A 91 4.31 -2.54 7.63
C THR A 91 4.01 -3.75 8.51
N MET A 92 2.79 -4.27 8.48
CA MET A 92 2.31 -5.44 9.23
C MET A 92 2.69 -5.41 10.73
N VAL A 93 2.69 -4.23 11.33
CA VAL A 93 3.03 -4.07 12.75
C VAL A 93 1.91 -4.61 13.64
N PHE A 94 2.18 -5.71 14.33
CA PHE A 94 1.20 -6.44 15.10
C PHE A 94 1.71 -6.84 16.48
N THR A 95 0.81 -6.87 17.46
CA THR A 95 1.02 -7.52 18.76
C THR A 95 -0.19 -8.38 19.08
N ASN A 96 0.07 -9.65 19.35
CA ASN A 96 -0.96 -10.60 19.78
C ASN A 96 -1.71 -10.04 21.00
N PRO A 97 -3.05 -10.01 20.98
CA PRO A 97 -3.89 -9.43 22.05
C PRO A 97 -3.49 -9.87 23.46
N ASP A 98 -3.15 -11.16 23.66
CA ASP A 98 -2.79 -11.72 24.96
C ASP A 98 -1.45 -11.19 25.51
N TYR A 99 -0.65 -10.59 24.64
CA TYR A 99 0.68 -10.05 24.96
C TYR A 99 0.75 -8.53 24.88
N ARG A 100 -0.38 -7.84 24.67
CA ARG A 100 -0.45 -6.37 24.62
C ARG A 100 -0.06 -5.74 25.97
N LYS A 101 0.20 -4.43 25.93
CA LYS A 101 0.60 -3.60 27.11
C LYS A 101 1.95 -3.98 27.75
N ARG A 102 2.76 -4.83 27.10
CA ARG A 102 4.11 -5.22 27.55
C ARG A 102 5.22 -4.50 26.81
N GLY A 103 4.89 -3.62 25.87
CA GLY A 103 5.86 -2.85 25.08
C GLY A 103 6.65 -3.67 24.04
N LEU A 104 6.21 -4.89 23.73
CA LEU A 104 6.97 -5.81 22.87
C LEU A 104 7.18 -5.29 21.46
N VAL A 105 6.13 -4.80 20.82
CA VAL A 105 6.26 -4.25 19.46
C VAL A 105 7.15 -3.02 19.43
N ALA A 106 7.13 -2.18 20.48
CA ALA A 106 8.00 -1.02 20.55
C ALA A 106 9.48 -1.42 20.63
N LYS A 107 9.79 -2.48 21.38
CA LYS A 107 11.14 -3.05 21.45
C LYS A 107 11.55 -3.63 20.09
N LEU A 108 10.65 -4.36 19.44
CA LEU A 108 10.92 -4.94 18.12
C LEU A 108 11.17 -3.86 17.06
N ILE A 109 10.34 -2.81 16.99
CA ILE A 109 10.53 -1.70 16.06
C ILE A 109 11.88 -1.00 16.29
N ASN A 110 12.21 -0.65 17.53
CA ASN A 110 13.50 -0.02 17.85
C ASN A 110 14.68 -0.91 17.44
N TRP A 111 14.58 -2.20 17.67
CA TRP A 111 15.63 -3.12 17.28
C TRP A 111 15.78 -3.19 15.76
N VAL A 112 14.68 -3.33 15.01
CA VAL A 112 14.70 -3.38 13.55
C VAL A 112 15.28 -2.09 12.96
N ILE A 113 14.89 -0.93 13.48
CA ILE A 113 15.46 0.36 13.06
C ILE A 113 16.96 0.38 13.30
N ASN A 114 17.42 0.03 14.49
CA ASN A 114 18.85 0.00 14.83
C ASN A 114 19.61 -1.01 13.97
N PHE A 115 19.02 -2.18 13.73
CA PHE A 115 19.61 -3.20 12.89
C PHE A 115 19.93 -2.67 11.49
N TYR A 116 18.97 -2.02 10.84
CA TYR A 116 19.19 -1.46 9.50
C TYR A 116 20.09 -0.21 9.49
N GLU A 117 19.96 0.66 10.48
CA GLU A 117 20.70 1.92 10.52
C GLU A 117 22.16 1.76 10.96
N THR A 118 22.43 0.85 11.88
CA THR A 118 23.77 0.73 12.52
C THR A 118 24.40 -0.65 12.39
N GLY A 119 23.66 -1.65 11.93
CA GLY A 119 24.10 -3.06 11.95
C GLY A 119 24.15 -3.67 13.36
N THR A 120 23.58 -2.98 14.36
CA THR A 120 23.64 -3.45 15.76
C THR A 120 22.64 -4.55 15.98
N THR A 121 23.10 -5.68 16.48
CA THR A 121 22.28 -6.83 16.86
C THR A 121 22.02 -6.90 18.37
N ASP A 122 22.56 -5.97 19.14
CA ASP A 122 22.37 -5.95 20.59
C ASP A 122 20.92 -5.65 20.95
N PHE A 123 20.40 -6.46 21.85
CA PHE A 123 19.05 -6.30 22.38
C PHE A 123 19.08 -6.09 23.90
N ASP A 124 18.16 -5.33 24.42
CA ASP A 124 17.96 -5.11 25.85
C ASP A 124 17.68 -6.44 26.57
N GLY A 125 18.68 -6.99 27.20
CA GLY A 125 18.85 -8.15 28.10
C GLY A 125 17.76 -9.22 28.28
N ALA A 126 16.50 -8.93 27.95
CA ALA A 126 15.35 -9.83 28.11
C ALA A 126 14.94 -10.52 26.80
N ILE A 127 15.53 -10.18 25.69
CA ILE A 127 15.22 -10.74 24.38
C ILE A 127 16.49 -11.36 23.80
N LYS A 128 16.39 -12.60 23.38
CA LYS A 128 17.51 -13.33 22.78
C LYS A 128 17.37 -13.31 21.26
N LEU A 129 18.48 -13.11 20.56
CA LEU A 129 18.59 -13.41 19.14
C LEU A 129 18.55 -14.92 18.95
N ALA A 130 17.56 -15.43 18.21
CA ALA A 130 17.49 -16.84 17.86
C ALA A 130 18.05 -17.07 16.44
N ASP A 131 17.28 -16.70 15.43
CA ASP A 131 17.61 -16.93 14.01
C ASP A 131 17.54 -15.58 13.27
N CYS A 132 18.52 -14.72 13.46
CA CYS A 132 18.65 -13.46 12.74
C CYS A 132 19.85 -13.53 11.80
N PHE A 133 19.68 -12.99 10.62
CA PHE A 133 20.76 -12.84 9.66
C PHE A 133 21.67 -11.68 10.04
N GLU A 134 22.92 -11.79 9.65
CA GLU A 134 23.79 -10.63 9.68
C GLU A 134 23.35 -9.61 8.63
N MET A 135 23.67 -8.33 8.87
CA MET A 135 23.27 -7.23 7.96
C MET A 135 23.76 -7.47 6.53
N ASP A 136 24.96 -8.04 6.36
CA ASP A 136 25.50 -8.30 5.02
C ASP A 136 24.68 -9.35 4.27
N GLN A 137 24.15 -10.36 4.96
CA GLN A 137 23.22 -11.32 4.36
C GLN A 137 21.89 -10.66 3.98
N CYS A 138 21.35 -9.76 4.81
CA CYS A 138 20.15 -9.00 4.48
C CYS A 138 20.37 -8.12 3.24
N ARG A 139 21.52 -7.47 3.13
CA ARG A 139 21.89 -6.65 1.97
C ARG A 139 22.04 -7.50 0.72
N GLU A 140 22.60 -8.68 0.81
CA GLU A 140 22.71 -9.62 -0.30
C GLU A 140 21.32 -9.96 -0.87
N TYR A 141 20.34 -10.25 -0.02
CA TYR A 141 18.97 -10.51 -0.48
C TYR A 141 18.30 -9.30 -1.12
N ILE A 142 18.48 -8.13 -0.54
CA ILE A 142 17.94 -6.89 -1.11
C ILE A 142 18.60 -6.60 -2.47
N SER A 143 19.87 -6.94 -2.65
CA SER A 143 20.61 -6.73 -3.91
C SER A 143 20.11 -7.61 -5.07
N LEU A 144 19.32 -8.66 -4.79
CA LEU A 144 18.68 -9.44 -5.84
C LEU A 144 17.57 -8.68 -6.58
N ILE A 145 17.07 -7.58 -6.00
CA ILE A 145 15.97 -6.81 -6.56
C ILE A 145 16.27 -5.32 -6.71
N LEU A 146 17.18 -4.77 -5.91
CA LEU A 146 17.58 -3.38 -5.95
C LEU A 146 19.03 -3.24 -6.41
N PRO A 147 19.40 -2.17 -7.13
CA PRO A 147 20.77 -1.88 -7.50
C PRO A 147 21.70 -1.86 -6.30
N GLU A 148 22.91 -2.39 -6.45
CA GLU A 148 23.90 -2.53 -5.38
C GLU A 148 24.24 -1.19 -4.69
N GLU A 149 24.29 -0.11 -5.47
CA GLU A 149 24.49 1.24 -4.94
C GLU A 149 23.38 1.71 -4.00
N ILE A 150 22.14 1.24 -4.21
CA ILE A 150 21.01 1.53 -3.32
C ILE A 150 21.13 0.72 -2.04
N VAL A 151 21.45 -0.57 -2.17
CA VAL A 151 21.56 -1.48 -1.02
C VAL A 151 22.68 -1.08 -0.07
N LYS A 152 23.80 -0.60 -0.63
CA LYS A 152 24.95 -0.11 0.14
C LYS A 152 24.79 1.33 0.61
N SER A 153 23.69 1.98 0.31
CA SER A 153 23.48 3.37 0.70
C SER A 153 23.45 3.52 2.22
N GLU A 154 24.17 4.53 2.71
CA GLU A 154 24.04 5.00 4.08
C GLU A 154 22.87 5.99 4.25
N LYS A 155 22.16 6.34 3.16
CA LYS A 155 20.99 7.22 3.18
C LYS A 155 19.73 6.35 3.21
N ILE A 156 19.12 6.26 4.37
CA ILE A 156 17.89 5.48 4.57
C ILE A 156 16.73 6.41 4.87
N HIS A 157 15.65 6.23 4.15
CA HIS A 157 14.33 6.73 4.51
C HIS A 157 13.47 5.58 5.00
N TRP A 158 12.79 5.83 6.10
CA TRP A 158 11.72 4.95 6.57
C TRP A 158 10.39 5.58 6.24
N THR A 159 9.48 4.79 5.73
CA THR A 159 8.09 5.17 5.53
C THR A 159 7.18 4.20 6.26
N LEU A 160 6.03 4.67 6.69
CA LEU A 160 4.96 3.85 7.20
C LEU A 160 3.61 4.55 7.02
N TYR A 161 2.56 3.78 7.16
CA TYR A 161 1.18 4.25 7.09
C TYR A 161 0.45 3.82 8.35
N SER A 162 0.30 4.76 9.28
CA SER A 162 -0.24 4.50 10.62
C SER A 162 -1.76 4.55 10.64
N ILE A 163 -2.39 3.47 11.10
CA ILE A 163 -3.82 3.44 11.45
C ILE A 163 -4.06 3.79 12.93
N VAL A 164 -2.99 3.99 13.69
CA VAL A 164 -3.02 4.29 15.12
C VAL A 164 -2.54 5.72 15.41
N GLY A 165 -2.73 6.63 14.46
CA GLY A 165 -2.32 8.03 14.57
C GLY A 165 -0.80 8.18 14.71
N GLU A 166 -0.37 9.11 15.55
CA GLU A 166 1.06 9.47 15.72
C GLU A 166 1.83 8.52 16.66
N TYR A 167 1.35 7.30 16.87
CA TYR A 167 2.04 6.32 17.73
C TYR A 167 3.53 6.17 17.42
N TYR A 168 3.88 6.26 16.14
CA TYR A 168 5.26 6.05 15.64
C TYR A 168 6.17 7.28 15.79
N ALA A 169 5.65 8.43 16.21
CA ALA A 169 6.47 9.63 16.47
C ALA A 169 7.56 9.36 17.53
N ARG A 170 7.27 8.47 18.50
CA ARG A 170 8.24 8.02 19.50
C ARG A 170 9.48 7.31 18.94
N PHE A 171 9.41 6.83 17.70
CA PHE A 171 10.52 6.20 16.98
C PHE A 171 11.16 7.16 15.99
N GLY A 172 10.83 8.45 16.04
CA GLY A 172 11.37 9.48 15.18
C GLY A 172 10.68 9.63 13.83
N PHE A 173 9.51 9.02 13.64
CA PHE A 173 8.70 9.25 12.46
C PHE A 173 7.94 10.58 12.57
N ASN A 174 7.94 11.35 11.51
CA ASN A 174 7.22 12.60 11.39
C ASN A 174 5.97 12.40 10.51
N PRO A 175 4.80 12.88 10.93
CA PRO A 175 3.59 12.76 10.13
C PRO A 175 3.67 13.65 8.88
N CYS A 176 3.14 13.14 7.77
CA CYS A 176 2.90 13.89 6.54
C CYS A 176 1.47 14.43 6.57
N ASN A 177 1.31 15.65 7.06
CA ASN A 177 -0.02 16.26 7.32
C ASN A 177 -0.66 16.90 6.08
N ASP A 178 -0.05 16.78 4.91
CA ASP A 178 -0.50 17.35 3.65
C ASP A 178 -1.34 16.37 2.80
N THR A 179 -1.70 15.22 3.38
CA THR A 179 -2.54 14.23 2.72
C THR A 179 -4.00 14.45 3.10
N GLU A 180 -4.82 14.74 2.11
CA GLU A 180 -6.28 14.84 2.25
C GLU A 180 -6.93 13.57 1.73
N TRP A 181 -7.63 12.87 2.61
CA TRP A 181 -8.41 11.69 2.27
C TRP A 181 -9.84 12.10 1.97
N ILE A 182 -10.35 11.68 0.82
CA ILE A 182 -11.70 11.98 0.38
C ILE A 182 -12.43 10.66 0.18
N GLU A 183 -13.58 10.54 0.82
CA GLU A 183 -14.49 9.41 0.65
C GLU A 183 -15.69 9.84 -0.22
N LEU A 184 -16.19 8.91 -1.02
CA LEU A 184 -17.41 9.08 -1.80
C LEU A 184 -18.35 7.90 -1.52
N CYS A 185 -19.63 8.18 -1.38
CA CYS A 185 -20.63 7.12 -1.28
C CYS A 185 -20.93 6.56 -2.68
N ALA A 186 -20.74 5.26 -2.85
CA ALA A 186 -21.03 4.60 -4.13
C ALA A 186 -22.53 4.67 -4.49
N ASP A 187 -23.42 4.76 -3.47
CA ASP A 187 -24.85 4.88 -3.69
C ASP A 187 -25.27 6.24 -4.28
N ASN A 188 -24.38 7.24 -4.25
CA ASN A 188 -24.62 8.54 -4.93
C ASN A 188 -24.53 8.41 -6.45
N PHE A 189 -24.05 7.30 -6.98
CA PHE A 189 -23.88 7.07 -8.40
C PHE A 189 -24.82 5.96 -8.87
N ASP A 190 -25.40 6.18 -10.05
CA ASP A 190 -26.18 5.17 -10.73
C ASP A 190 -25.28 3.96 -11.01
N VAL A 191 -25.76 2.78 -10.67
CA VAL A 191 -24.99 1.55 -10.78
C VAL A 191 -25.07 0.86 -12.13
N ASP A 192 -25.95 1.31 -13.01
CA ASP A 192 -25.99 0.86 -14.39
C ASP A 192 -24.88 1.59 -15.16
N PHE A 193 -23.73 0.94 -15.23
CA PHE A 193 -22.58 1.45 -15.97
C PHE A 193 -22.54 0.83 -17.38
N GLU A 194 -22.68 1.69 -18.37
CA GLU A 194 -22.45 1.36 -19.76
C GLU A 194 -21.22 2.09 -20.30
N LEU A 195 -20.30 1.35 -20.91
CA LEU A 195 -19.08 1.88 -21.50
C LEU A 195 -19.38 2.63 -22.79
N LYS A 196 -18.87 3.84 -22.93
CA LYS A 196 -18.89 4.60 -24.18
C LYS A 196 -17.64 4.26 -24.99
N GLU A 197 -17.70 3.24 -25.84
CA GLU A 197 -16.55 2.66 -26.56
C GLU A 197 -15.69 3.68 -27.33
N ASP A 198 -16.30 4.75 -27.83
CA ASP A 198 -15.59 5.80 -28.60
C ASP A 198 -14.66 6.67 -27.74
N THR A 199 -14.98 6.85 -26.45
CA THR A 199 -14.28 7.79 -25.56
C THR A 199 -13.76 7.14 -24.29
N GLU A 200 -14.21 5.95 -23.96
CA GLU A 200 -13.91 5.28 -22.69
C GLU A 200 -13.23 3.93 -22.92
N LYS A 201 -12.30 3.60 -22.04
CA LYS A 201 -11.61 2.30 -22.07
C LYS A 201 -11.39 1.77 -20.65
N LEU A 202 -11.75 0.52 -20.44
CA LEU A 202 -11.40 -0.20 -19.22
C LEU A 202 -9.94 -0.65 -19.30
N LEU A 203 -9.20 -0.42 -18.21
CA LEU A 203 -7.81 -0.82 -18.09
C LEU A 203 -7.72 -2.18 -17.42
N THR A 204 -6.86 -3.02 -17.99
CA THR A 204 -6.52 -4.35 -17.47
C THR A 204 -5.03 -4.44 -17.21
N MET A 205 -4.59 -5.50 -16.55
CA MET A 205 -3.17 -5.75 -16.30
C MET A 205 -2.33 -5.80 -17.59
N ASP A 206 -2.92 -6.23 -18.71
CA ASP A 206 -2.20 -6.35 -19.99
C ASP A 206 -1.84 -5.00 -20.62
N ASN A 207 -2.62 -3.95 -20.33
CA ASN A 207 -2.42 -2.63 -20.93
C ASN A 207 -1.95 -1.55 -19.96
N ILE A 208 -1.96 -1.81 -18.66
CA ILE A 208 -1.61 -0.84 -17.63
C ILE A 208 -0.13 -0.42 -17.65
N PRO A 209 0.86 -1.30 -17.97
CA PRO A 209 2.28 -0.90 -17.97
C PRO A 209 2.57 0.30 -18.87
N THR A 210 1.87 0.43 -19.99
CA THR A 210 2.00 1.58 -20.92
C THR A 210 1.69 2.91 -20.23
N TYR A 211 0.72 2.93 -19.33
CA TYR A 211 0.31 4.13 -18.59
C TYR A 211 1.22 4.42 -17.40
N PHE A 212 1.77 3.40 -16.77
CA PHE A 212 2.78 3.56 -15.71
C PHE A 212 4.03 4.25 -16.23
N THR A 213 4.55 3.81 -17.36
CA THR A 213 5.76 4.38 -17.97
C THR A 213 5.57 5.86 -18.30
N ALA A 214 4.41 6.23 -18.87
CA ALA A 214 4.10 7.62 -19.17
C ALA A 214 4.04 8.51 -17.91
N GLN A 215 3.59 7.98 -16.80
CA GLN A 215 3.46 8.73 -15.53
C GLN A 215 4.75 8.84 -14.74
N LYS A 216 5.68 7.90 -14.90
CA LYS A 216 6.97 7.90 -14.18
C LYS A 216 7.78 9.18 -14.41
N TYR A 217 7.62 9.80 -15.58
CA TYR A 217 8.35 11.00 -15.97
C TYR A 217 7.65 12.32 -15.63
N ASN A 218 6.37 12.27 -15.22
CA ASN A 218 5.56 13.47 -14.95
C ASN A 218 5.24 13.64 -13.46
N LEU A 219 6.09 13.11 -12.57
CA LEU A 219 5.91 13.29 -11.12
C LEU A 219 6.35 14.70 -10.74
N PRO A 220 5.44 15.54 -10.22
CA PRO A 220 5.85 16.81 -9.63
C PRO A 220 6.79 16.55 -8.46
N HIS A 221 7.76 17.45 -8.25
CA HIS A 221 8.75 17.38 -7.16
C HIS A 221 9.83 16.31 -7.29
N ILE A 222 9.99 15.64 -8.43
CA ILE A 222 11.03 14.63 -8.62
C ILE A 222 12.45 15.22 -8.44
N GLU A 223 12.62 16.52 -8.74
CA GLU A 223 13.89 17.25 -8.60
C GLU A 223 14.04 17.91 -7.23
N ASP A 224 12.97 18.02 -6.45
CA ASP A 224 13.01 18.65 -5.12
C ASP A 224 13.44 17.62 -4.08
N GLU A 225 14.68 17.73 -3.63
CA GLU A 225 15.26 16.81 -2.63
C GLU A 225 14.52 16.77 -1.29
N ARG A 226 13.63 17.72 -1.01
CA ARG A 226 12.78 17.69 0.19
C ARG A 226 11.67 16.64 0.09
N PHE A 227 11.32 16.24 -1.14
CA PHE A 227 10.33 15.21 -1.37
C PHE A 227 11.02 13.88 -1.63
N ASN A 228 10.62 12.89 -0.88
CA ASN A 228 11.01 11.52 -1.11
C ASN A 228 9.76 10.68 -1.35
N ASN A 229 9.90 9.70 -2.20
CA ASN A 229 8.91 8.66 -2.42
C ASN A 229 9.63 7.40 -2.88
N CYS A 230 8.97 6.25 -2.76
CA CYS A 230 9.42 5.09 -3.49
C CYS A 230 9.36 5.35 -4.99
N ALA A 231 10.33 4.87 -5.73
CA ALA A 231 10.15 4.73 -7.17
C ALA A 231 8.85 3.96 -7.39
N LEU A 232 8.02 4.46 -8.30
CA LEU A 232 6.80 3.75 -8.67
C LEU A 232 7.21 2.44 -9.34
N GLU A 233 7.21 1.38 -8.55
CA GLU A 233 7.48 0.06 -9.08
C GLU A 233 6.27 -0.40 -9.87
N GLU A 234 6.49 -0.73 -11.12
CA GLU A 234 5.48 -1.29 -12.02
C GLU A 234 4.84 -2.56 -11.44
N ALA A 235 5.48 -3.19 -10.47
CA ALA A 235 5.03 -4.42 -9.83
C ALA A 235 4.08 -4.23 -8.64
N THR A 236 4.07 -3.07 -7.96
CA THR A 236 3.35 -2.93 -6.69
C THR A 236 1.84 -2.85 -6.87
N PHE A 237 1.36 -1.94 -7.71
CA PHE A 237 -0.08 -1.82 -7.97
C PHE A 237 -0.66 -3.07 -8.64
N PRO A 238 0.00 -3.67 -9.68
CA PRO A 238 -0.40 -4.96 -10.20
C PRO A 238 -0.62 -6.03 -9.13
N GLY A 239 0.22 -6.09 -8.11
CA GLY A 239 0.08 -7.03 -7.00
C GLY A 239 -1.27 -6.96 -6.30
N PHE A 240 -1.80 -5.77 -6.05
CA PHE A 240 -3.13 -5.61 -5.43
C PHE A 240 -4.27 -6.08 -6.33
N VAL A 241 -4.18 -5.85 -7.63
CA VAL A 241 -5.19 -6.32 -8.59
C VAL A 241 -5.14 -7.85 -8.70
N GLN A 242 -3.95 -8.42 -8.79
CA GLN A 242 -3.78 -9.88 -8.88
C GLN A 242 -4.21 -10.58 -7.59
N ARG A 243 -4.06 -9.94 -6.44
CA ARG A 243 -4.59 -10.44 -5.16
C ARG A 243 -6.10 -10.66 -5.24
N TYR A 244 -6.84 -9.73 -5.84
CA TYR A 244 -8.27 -9.90 -6.06
C TYR A 244 -8.57 -11.04 -7.07
N GLN A 245 -7.81 -11.11 -8.16
CA GLN A 245 -7.96 -12.22 -9.12
C GLN A 245 -7.64 -13.57 -8.48
N SER A 246 -6.63 -13.64 -7.63
CA SER A 246 -6.29 -14.85 -6.87
C SER A 246 -7.39 -15.25 -5.90
N TYR A 247 -8.03 -14.27 -5.24
CA TYR A 247 -9.20 -14.51 -4.40
C TYR A 247 -10.35 -15.15 -5.20
N LEU A 248 -10.67 -14.62 -6.38
CA LEU A 248 -11.70 -15.19 -7.24
C LEU A 248 -11.37 -16.63 -7.66
N ASN A 249 -10.10 -16.90 -7.99
CA ASN A 249 -9.64 -18.24 -8.35
C ASN A 249 -9.77 -19.22 -7.18
N LEU A 250 -9.34 -18.81 -5.98
CA LEU A 250 -9.37 -19.63 -4.77
C LEU A 250 -10.80 -20.09 -4.43
N ASN A 251 -11.76 -19.19 -4.59
CA ASN A 251 -13.15 -19.43 -4.22
C ASN A 251 -14.01 -19.99 -5.37
N GLY A 252 -13.39 -20.32 -6.50
CA GLY A 252 -14.11 -20.88 -7.67
C GLY A 252 -15.01 -19.86 -8.37
N LEU A 253 -14.86 -18.58 -8.09
CA LEU A 253 -15.69 -17.49 -8.61
C LEU A 253 -15.18 -16.92 -9.94
N LYS A 254 -14.08 -17.46 -10.46
CA LYS A 254 -13.42 -16.94 -11.65
C LYS A 254 -14.32 -16.89 -12.88
N GLU A 255 -15.16 -17.92 -13.09
CA GLU A 255 -16.03 -17.96 -14.26
C GLU A 255 -17.17 -16.96 -14.17
N GLU A 256 -17.71 -16.74 -12.97
CA GLU A 256 -18.81 -15.83 -12.72
C GLU A 256 -18.38 -14.35 -12.75
N PHE A 257 -17.21 -14.05 -12.20
CA PHE A 257 -16.70 -12.68 -12.04
C PHE A 257 -15.43 -12.39 -12.86
N SER A 258 -15.06 -13.28 -13.80
CA SER A 258 -13.82 -13.17 -14.58
C SER A 258 -13.72 -11.87 -15.38
N GLU A 259 -14.84 -11.36 -15.88
CA GLU A 259 -14.86 -10.09 -16.60
C GLU A 259 -14.54 -8.90 -15.70
N HIS A 260 -15.07 -8.90 -14.48
CA HIS A 260 -14.93 -7.76 -13.56
C HIS A 260 -13.57 -7.79 -12.86
N GLY A 261 -13.08 -8.95 -12.48
CA GLY A 261 -11.81 -9.12 -11.76
C GLY A 261 -10.57 -8.72 -12.56
N LYS A 262 -10.65 -8.59 -13.87
CA LYS A 262 -9.53 -8.17 -14.72
C LYS A 262 -9.31 -6.66 -14.76
N TYR A 263 -10.32 -5.86 -14.40
CA TYR A 263 -10.22 -4.41 -14.49
C TYR A 263 -9.48 -3.82 -13.30
N CYS A 264 -8.61 -2.87 -13.59
CA CYS A 264 -7.79 -2.18 -12.61
C CYS A 264 -7.71 -0.66 -12.86
N GLY A 265 -8.56 -0.15 -13.73
CA GLY A 265 -8.63 1.28 -13.99
C GLY A 265 -9.56 1.64 -15.14
N PHE A 266 -9.68 2.95 -15.34
CA PHE A 266 -10.55 3.56 -16.29
C PHE A 266 -9.85 4.71 -17.00
N LEU A 267 -9.92 4.74 -18.33
CA LEU A 267 -9.46 5.84 -19.15
C LEU A 267 -10.67 6.49 -19.82
N ILE A 268 -10.74 7.81 -19.78
CA ILE A 268 -11.70 8.60 -20.52
C ILE A 268 -10.98 9.66 -21.36
N SER A 269 -11.40 9.80 -22.62
CA SER A 269 -10.93 10.83 -23.55
C SER A 269 -12.03 11.86 -23.79
N GLY A 270 -11.63 13.09 -24.06
CA GLY A 270 -12.60 14.16 -24.36
C GLY A 270 -13.38 13.89 -25.66
N GLU A 271 -14.68 14.11 -25.64
CA GLU A 271 -15.55 13.91 -26.82
C GLU A 271 -15.17 14.85 -27.98
N LEU A 272 -14.76 16.09 -27.67
CA LEU A 272 -14.39 17.13 -28.67
C LEU A 272 -12.88 17.10 -28.97
N ASP A 273 -12.06 16.62 -28.06
CA ASP A 273 -10.60 16.57 -28.19
C ASP A 273 -10.08 15.31 -27.53
N ALA A 274 -9.86 14.29 -28.35
CA ALA A 274 -9.36 12.99 -27.90
C ALA A 274 -7.93 13.05 -27.31
N SER A 275 -7.21 14.17 -27.42
CA SER A 275 -5.92 14.37 -26.76
C SER A 275 -6.08 14.66 -25.27
N GLN A 276 -7.23 15.18 -24.84
CA GLN A 276 -7.54 15.39 -23.42
C GLN A 276 -8.01 14.09 -22.79
N LYS A 277 -7.25 13.61 -21.81
CA LYS A 277 -7.48 12.31 -21.20
C LYS A 277 -7.43 12.39 -19.68
N THR A 278 -8.23 11.56 -19.04
CA THR A 278 -8.13 11.26 -17.62
C THR A 278 -8.00 9.75 -17.42
N ILE A 279 -7.08 9.34 -16.56
CA ILE A 279 -6.85 7.94 -16.21
C ILE A 279 -7.00 7.85 -14.69
N ALA A 280 -7.82 6.91 -14.23
CA ALA A 280 -7.91 6.54 -12.84
C ALA A 280 -7.52 5.07 -12.67
N PHE A 281 -6.63 4.79 -11.73
CA PHE A 281 -6.35 3.43 -11.29
C PHE A 281 -7.33 3.07 -10.18
N ILE A 282 -7.78 1.84 -10.15
CA ILE A 282 -8.82 1.39 -9.22
C ILE A 282 -8.47 -0.01 -8.75
N CYS A 283 -8.52 -0.25 -7.44
CA CYS A 283 -8.32 -1.59 -6.90
C CYS A 283 -9.12 -1.80 -5.60
N PRO A 284 -9.49 -3.03 -5.28
CA PRO A 284 -10.02 -3.37 -3.97
C PRO A 284 -8.90 -3.39 -2.94
N PHE A 285 -9.18 -2.81 -1.80
CA PHE A 285 -8.27 -2.79 -0.66
C PHE A 285 -8.95 -3.46 0.55
N PHE A 286 -8.83 -4.77 0.61
CA PHE A 286 -9.54 -5.61 1.58
C PHE A 286 -9.31 -5.21 3.03
N PHE A 287 -8.07 -4.88 3.38
CA PHE A 287 -7.72 -4.46 4.74
C PHE A 287 -8.55 -3.28 5.26
N MET A 288 -8.90 -2.34 4.39
CA MET A 288 -9.70 -1.17 4.75
C MET A 288 -11.19 -1.31 4.41
N ASN A 289 -11.60 -2.42 3.82
CA ASN A 289 -12.96 -2.62 3.30
C ASN A 289 -13.38 -1.51 2.33
N ARG A 290 -12.50 -1.14 1.40
CA ARG A 290 -12.71 -0.02 0.47
C ARG A 290 -12.31 -0.38 -0.94
N ILE A 291 -12.96 0.25 -1.90
CA ILE A 291 -12.39 0.42 -3.24
C ILE A 291 -11.56 1.71 -3.21
N VAL A 292 -10.32 1.59 -3.59
CA VAL A 292 -9.38 2.71 -3.57
C VAL A 292 -9.12 3.14 -5.00
N ILE A 293 -9.07 4.46 -5.20
CA ILE A 293 -8.58 5.09 -6.42
C ILE A 293 -7.18 5.64 -6.08
N PRO A 294 -6.13 4.80 -6.20
CA PRO A 294 -4.80 5.14 -5.69
C PRO A 294 -4.11 6.23 -6.49
N ARG A 295 -4.56 6.48 -7.72
CA ARG A 295 -4.03 7.57 -8.56
C ARG A 295 -5.00 8.00 -9.62
N VAL A 296 -5.04 9.32 -9.85
CA VAL A 296 -5.73 9.95 -10.97
C VAL A 296 -4.74 10.83 -11.72
N TYR A 297 -4.60 10.60 -13.00
CA TYR A 297 -3.82 11.43 -13.93
C TYR A 297 -4.74 12.13 -14.92
N THR A 298 -4.50 13.41 -15.18
CA THR A 298 -5.22 14.13 -16.23
C THR A 298 -4.37 15.20 -16.91
N ASN A 299 -4.54 15.35 -18.22
CA ASN A 299 -4.04 16.48 -18.99
C ASN A 299 -5.17 17.43 -19.45
N VAL A 300 -6.37 17.22 -18.92
CA VAL A 300 -7.51 18.11 -19.15
C VAL A 300 -7.25 19.49 -18.55
N ARG A 301 -7.51 20.54 -19.30
CA ARG A 301 -7.28 21.93 -18.89
C ARG A 301 -8.51 22.60 -18.29
N ASP A 302 -9.69 22.19 -18.73
CA ASP A 302 -10.96 22.75 -18.28
C ASP A 302 -11.52 21.94 -17.10
N LYS A 303 -11.77 22.62 -15.98
CA LYS A 303 -12.31 22.03 -14.76
C LYS A 303 -13.69 21.38 -14.99
N ASN A 304 -14.52 21.90 -15.88
CA ASN A 304 -15.84 21.33 -16.16
C ASN A 304 -15.73 20.03 -16.98
N ILE A 305 -14.80 19.97 -17.93
CA ILE A 305 -14.49 18.72 -18.67
C ILE A 305 -13.95 17.70 -17.69
N PHE A 306 -13.01 18.09 -16.82
CA PHE A 306 -12.49 17.20 -15.79
C PHE A 306 -13.60 16.72 -14.84
N LYS A 307 -14.53 17.58 -14.43
CA LYS A 307 -15.69 17.20 -13.62
C LYS A 307 -16.53 16.11 -14.30
N HIS A 308 -16.79 16.26 -15.59
CA HIS A 308 -17.52 15.24 -16.37
C HIS A 308 -16.74 13.90 -16.41
N HIS A 309 -15.41 13.96 -16.64
CA HIS A 309 -14.57 12.77 -16.59
C HIS A 309 -14.63 12.11 -15.20
N TRP A 310 -14.56 12.92 -14.13
CA TRP A 310 -14.62 12.43 -12.77
C TRP A 310 -15.95 11.74 -12.43
N GLU A 311 -17.07 12.32 -12.87
CA GLU A 311 -18.40 11.72 -12.71
C GLU A 311 -18.47 10.32 -13.38
N ARG A 312 -17.87 10.17 -14.55
CA ARG A 312 -17.81 8.88 -15.25
C ARG A 312 -16.89 7.87 -14.53
N ILE A 313 -15.73 8.31 -14.05
CA ILE A 313 -14.82 7.51 -13.24
C ILE A 313 -15.51 7.03 -11.95
N SER A 314 -16.23 7.92 -11.28
CA SER A 314 -16.94 7.60 -10.04
C SER A 314 -18.08 6.59 -10.28
N LYS A 315 -18.81 6.71 -11.38
CA LYS A 315 -19.82 5.71 -11.79
C LYS A 315 -19.20 4.35 -12.03
N PHE A 316 -18.09 4.30 -12.77
CA PHE A 316 -17.37 3.05 -12.98
C PHE A 316 -16.87 2.46 -11.66
N ALA A 317 -16.27 3.27 -10.80
CA ALA A 317 -15.75 2.82 -9.51
C ALA A 317 -16.88 2.30 -8.59
N ALA A 318 -18.04 2.95 -8.59
CA ALA A 318 -19.20 2.51 -7.82
C ALA A 318 -19.77 1.18 -8.35
N TRP A 319 -19.90 1.05 -9.67
CA TRP A 319 -20.28 -0.21 -10.29
C TRP A 319 -19.28 -1.33 -9.96
N TYR A 320 -17.99 -1.06 -10.11
CA TYR A 320 -16.92 -2.00 -9.80
C TYR A 320 -16.94 -2.42 -8.32
N ALA A 321 -17.14 -1.47 -7.41
CA ALA A 321 -17.29 -1.76 -5.98
C ALA A 321 -18.40 -2.79 -5.71
N LYS A 322 -19.58 -2.59 -6.29
CA LYS A 322 -20.69 -3.55 -6.15
C LYS A 322 -20.35 -4.94 -6.68
N GLN A 323 -19.65 -5.01 -7.81
CA GLN A 323 -19.22 -6.30 -8.36
C GLN A 323 -18.22 -6.99 -7.44
N VAL A 324 -17.20 -6.27 -6.96
CA VAL A 324 -16.17 -6.82 -6.06
C VAL A 324 -16.80 -7.33 -4.77
N TRP A 325 -17.58 -6.48 -4.11
CA TRP A 325 -18.12 -6.82 -2.79
C TRP A 325 -19.20 -7.91 -2.85
N ALA A 326 -19.90 -8.07 -3.98
CA ALA A 326 -20.82 -9.20 -4.19
C ALA A 326 -20.11 -10.56 -4.14
N THR A 327 -18.79 -10.61 -4.34
CA THR A 327 -18.01 -11.86 -4.26
C THR A 327 -17.63 -12.25 -2.83
N ILE A 328 -17.79 -11.35 -1.86
CA ILE A 328 -17.34 -11.55 -0.47
C ILE A 328 -18.50 -12.10 0.38
N PRO A 329 -18.43 -13.34 0.87
CA PRO A 329 -19.43 -13.86 1.81
C PRO A 329 -19.41 -13.06 3.12
N ASN A 330 -20.56 -12.92 3.76
CA ASN A 330 -20.70 -12.28 5.08
C ASN A 330 -20.27 -10.80 5.15
N LEU A 331 -20.36 -10.09 4.02
CA LEU A 331 -20.06 -8.66 3.97
C LEU A 331 -20.96 -7.83 4.92
N SER A 332 -22.16 -8.35 5.28
CA SER A 332 -23.08 -7.70 6.21
C SER A 332 -22.49 -7.35 7.58
N ASP A 333 -21.41 -8.04 7.99
CA ASP A 333 -20.71 -7.77 9.23
C ASP A 333 -19.80 -6.53 9.15
N TYR A 334 -19.63 -5.98 7.95
CA TYR A 334 -18.78 -4.84 7.63
C TYR A 334 -19.66 -3.72 7.04
N GLU A 335 -20.37 -3.00 7.91
CA GLU A 335 -21.20 -1.86 7.51
C GLU A 335 -20.40 -0.90 6.59
N ASP A 336 -21.01 -0.53 5.47
CA ASP A 336 -20.52 0.43 4.47
C ASP A 336 -19.30 0.00 3.60
N ALA A 337 -18.83 -1.23 3.65
CA ALA A 337 -17.69 -1.65 2.83
C ALA A 337 -17.97 -1.52 1.32
N ASP A 338 -19.18 -1.87 0.88
CA ASP A 338 -19.63 -1.80 -0.51
C ASP A 338 -20.00 -0.38 -0.97
N LYS A 339 -20.06 0.58 -0.04
CA LYS A 339 -20.60 1.90 -0.28
C LYS A 339 -19.55 3.00 -0.37
N VAL A 340 -18.30 2.75 0.03
CA VAL A 340 -17.30 3.80 0.15
C VAL A 340 -16.15 3.59 -0.85
N LEU A 341 -15.95 4.63 -1.66
CA LEU A 341 -14.79 4.80 -2.51
C LEU A 341 -13.82 5.76 -1.81
N MET A 342 -12.52 5.51 -1.90
CA MET A 342 -11.51 6.38 -1.29
C MET A 342 -10.51 6.87 -2.33
N VAL A 343 -10.19 8.15 -2.24
CA VAL A 343 -9.17 8.80 -3.06
C VAL A 343 -8.43 9.85 -2.22
N THR A 344 -7.23 10.23 -2.63
CA THR A 344 -6.54 11.36 -2.01
C THR A 344 -6.16 12.43 -3.04
N SER A 345 -6.17 13.69 -2.62
CA SER A 345 -5.68 14.80 -3.44
C SER A 345 -4.16 14.71 -3.66
N SER A 346 -3.43 14.08 -2.77
CA SER A 346 -1.97 13.89 -2.89
C SER A 346 -1.58 12.94 -4.02
N ASP A 347 -2.48 12.06 -4.45
CA ASP A 347 -2.27 11.11 -5.55
C ASP A 347 -2.76 11.63 -6.91
N PHE A 348 -3.26 12.87 -6.94
CA PHE A 348 -3.66 13.52 -8.18
C PHE A 348 -2.45 14.09 -8.93
N VAL A 349 -2.36 13.76 -10.21
CA VAL A 349 -1.30 14.21 -11.10
C VAL A 349 -1.90 14.97 -12.28
N SER A 350 -1.57 16.23 -12.42
CA SER A 350 -1.97 17.08 -13.55
C SER A 350 -0.92 18.16 -13.80
N GLU A 351 -0.75 18.54 -15.07
CA GLU A 351 0.07 19.67 -15.48
C GLU A 351 -0.69 21.01 -15.39
N THR A 352 -2.01 20.95 -15.29
CA THR A 352 -2.88 22.12 -15.51
C THR A 352 -3.82 22.40 -14.34
N LEU A 353 -4.32 21.38 -13.68
CA LEU A 353 -5.21 21.49 -12.53
C LEU A 353 -4.45 21.31 -11.23
N THR A 354 -4.81 22.10 -10.24
CA THR A 354 -4.24 22.00 -8.88
C THR A 354 -4.90 20.87 -8.08
N ARG A 355 -4.25 20.42 -7.03
CA ARG A 355 -4.83 19.47 -6.06
C ARG A 355 -6.10 20.00 -5.41
N GLN A 356 -6.15 21.31 -5.15
CA GLN A 356 -7.35 21.95 -4.59
C GLN A 356 -8.53 21.90 -5.56
N GLU A 357 -8.31 22.19 -6.85
CA GLU A 357 -9.36 22.07 -7.88
C GLU A 357 -9.84 20.63 -8.02
N PHE A 358 -8.96 19.65 -7.88
CA PHE A 358 -9.33 18.25 -7.84
C PHE A 358 -10.23 17.93 -6.64
N ALA A 359 -9.81 18.32 -5.42
CA ALA A 359 -10.60 18.14 -4.21
C ALA A 359 -11.99 18.83 -4.31
N ASP A 360 -12.05 20.05 -4.85
CA ASP A 360 -13.30 20.78 -5.09
C ASP A 360 -14.24 20.02 -6.03
N VAL A 361 -13.70 19.43 -7.10
CA VAL A 361 -14.50 18.63 -8.05
C VAL A 361 -15.09 17.42 -7.34
N ILE A 362 -14.28 16.67 -6.60
CA ILE A 362 -14.74 15.47 -5.88
C ILE A 362 -15.82 15.85 -4.85
N THR A 363 -15.60 16.90 -4.08
CA THR A 363 -16.57 17.39 -3.09
C THR A 363 -17.89 17.82 -3.76
N SER A 364 -17.80 18.46 -4.94
CA SER A 364 -19.00 18.86 -5.70
C SER A 364 -19.82 17.68 -6.24
N THR A 365 -19.25 16.49 -6.31
CA THR A 365 -19.90 15.24 -6.72
C THR A 365 -20.33 14.35 -5.54
N GLY A 366 -20.32 14.90 -4.33
CA GLY A 366 -20.79 14.20 -3.13
C GLY A 366 -19.67 13.54 -2.30
N GLY A 367 -18.41 13.87 -2.59
CA GLY A 367 -17.29 13.48 -1.75
C GLY A 367 -17.24 14.31 -0.46
N TRP A 368 -16.72 13.71 0.59
CA TRP A 368 -16.45 14.40 1.86
C TRP A 368 -15.05 14.09 2.36
N GLU A 369 -14.42 15.08 2.99
CA GLU A 369 -13.13 14.87 3.63
C GLU A 369 -13.30 13.96 4.86
N ASN A 370 -12.53 12.89 4.90
CA ASN A 370 -12.43 12.06 6.08
C ASN A 370 -11.29 12.57 6.97
N ARG A 371 -11.66 13.19 8.08
CA ARG A 371 -10.73 13.68 9.13
C ARG A 371 -10.80 12.83 10.39
N GLY A 372 -11.51 11.70 10.36
CA GLY A 372 -11.86 10.89 11.51
C GLY A 372 -10.90 9.77 11.86
N GLN A 373 -11.34 8.90 12.75
CA GLN A 373 -10.63 7.66 13.09
C GLN A 373 -10.67 6.69 11.90
N GLY A 374 -9.57 5.96 11.69
CA GLY A 374 -9.43 5.04 10.56
C GLY A 374 -8.72 5.62 9.34
N ILE A 375 -8.32 6.89 9.38
CA ILE A 375 -7.47 7.47 8.36
C ILE A 375 -6.06 6.91 8.52
N VAL A 376 -5.51 6.49 7.41
CA VAL A 376 -4.11 6.07 7.34
C VAL A 376 -3.23 7.31 7.32
N LEU A 377 -2.41 7.50 8.35
CA LEU A 377 -1.48 8.62 8.48
C LEU A 377 -0.12 8.24 7.88
N PRO A 378 0.28 8.82 6.74
CA PRO A 378 1.62 8.63 6.21
C PRO A 378 2.65 9.27 7.14
N MET A 379 3.73 8.56 7.43
CA MET A 379 4.81 9.06 8.28
C MET A 379 6.17 8.73 7.68
N ILE A 380 7.16 9.60 7.88
CA ILE A 380 8.51 9.44 7.37
C ILE A 380 9.56 9.67 8.47
N ARG A 381 10.64 8.90 8.42
CA ARG A 381 11.82 9.06 9.24
C ARG A 381 13.07 9.07 8.34
N ASP A 382 13.92 10.05 8.53
CA ASP A 382 15.21 10.19 7.84
C ASP A 382 16.35 9.71 8.73
N TRP A 383 17.27 8.91 8.17
CA TRP A 383 18.51 8.56 8.85
C TRP A 383 19.72 9.04 8.07
N LYS A 384 20.69 9.64 8.78
CA LYS A 384 21.89 10.26 8.20
C LYS A 384 21.61 11.30 7.08
N LEU A 385 20.39 11.77 7.00
CA LEU A 385 20.01 12.84 6.10
C LEU A 385 19.93 14.13 6.93
N SER A 386 20.92 14.98 6.83
CA SER A 386 20.98 16.25 7.57
C SER A 386 19.96 17.27 7.03
N ARG A 387 18.70 16.92 6.95
CA ARG A 387 17.63 17.76 6.43
C ARG A 387 16.90 18.48 7.54
N LYS A 388 16.78 19.79 7.39
CA LYS A 388 15.90 20.64 8.21
C LYS A 388 15.17 21.61 7.26
N PRO A 389 13.89 21.50 7.03
CA PRO A 389 12.93 20.54 7.61
C PRO A 389 13.13 19.10 7.14
N PRO A 390 12.52 18.13 7.85
CA PRO A 390 12.58 16.73 7.45
C PRO A 390 11.97 16.51 6.06
N SER A 391 12.34 15.40 5.44
CA SER A 391 11.81 15.01 4.14
C SER A 391 10.27 14.88 4.16
N ARG A 392 9.66 15.08 3.01
CA ARG A 392 8.23 14.88 2.79
C ARG A 392 8.04 13.77 1.78
N LEU A 393 6.91 13.07 1.86
CA LEU A 393 6.51 12.14 0.81
C LEU A 393 5.87 12.93 -0.33
N ALA A 394 6.39 12.76 -1.55
CA ALA A 394 5.65 13.10 -2.74
C ALA A 394 4.54 12.05 -2.92
N HIS A 395 3.34 12.45 -3.26
CA HIS A 395 2.22 11.51 -3.38
C HIS A 395 2.05 10.64 -2.12
N SER A 396 1.83 11.28 -0.98
CA SER A 396 1.70 10.64 0.34
C SER A 396 0.39 9.85 0.54
N GLY A 397 -0.40 9.66 -0.52
CA GLY A 397 -1.61 8.87 -0.49
C GLY A 397 -1.40 7.37 -0.71
N TYR A 398 -2.42 6.69 -1.22
CA TYR A 398 -2.43 5.24 -1.38
C TYR A 398 -1.37 4.72 -2.34
N TRP A 399 -0.97 5.50 -3.35
CA TRP A 399 0.05 5.07 -4.29
C TRP A 399 1.40 4.78 -3.66
N SER A 400 1.80 5.57 -2.69
CA SER A 400 3.04 5.34 -1.93
C SER A 400 2.93 4.22 -0.90
N PHE A 401 1.70 3.90 -0.51
CA PHE A 401 1.39 2.82 0.41
C PHE A 401 1.43 1.45 -0.28
N MET A 402 0.95 1.40 -1.52
CA MET A 402 0.97 0.20 -2.35
C MET A 402 2.39 -0.14 -2.81
#